data_26d4c0d0555103f67518e802aee11ed4
#
_entry.id   26d4c0d0555103f67518e802aee11ed4
#
_cell.length_a   1.000
_cell.length_b   1.000
_cell.length_c   1.000
_cell.angle_alpha   90.00
_cell.angle_beta   90.00
_cell.angle_gamma   90.00
#
_symmetry.space_group_name_H-M   'P 1'
#
loop_
_entity.id
_entity.type
_entity.pdbx_description
1 polymer ?
#
loop_
_entity_poly.entity_id
_entity_poly.type
_entity_poly.pdbx_seq_one_letter_code
_entity_poly.pdbx_strand_id
1 'polypeptide(L)'
;MATVDLNADMGESFGSWKTGDDESLLGIVTSANVACGFHAGDAVVMGQTCKAAAEHGVCIGAHVSYRDLAGFGRNFIDVDPGRLRDEVIYQLSALRGIAAVHGASVRYVKPHGALYNTIVHHQAQAKAVVEAIDAVNSATGADMAILGLPGALVLDLAEQQGVRTLSEAFADRAYNPDGTLVSRRQEGSVLHDPGEVAERVVTLVTQGSVTAIDGTKVPIKADSVCVHGDLSLIHISEPTRR
;
A
#
# COMPACT_ATOMS: atom_id res chain seq x y z
N MET A 1 15.00 1.20 -20.62
CA MET A 1 13.54 1.03 -20.47
C MET A 1 13.16 1.61 -19.13
N ALA A 2 12.05 2.36 -19.03
CA ALA A 2 11.54 2.79 -17.75
C ALA A 2 11.01 1.56 -17.00
N THR A 3 11.36 1.41 -15.73
CA THR A 3 10.87 0.35 -14.84
C THR A 3 10.16 1.01 -13.69
N VAL A 4 9.10 0.39 -13.19
CA VAL A 4 8.33 0.83 -12.02
C VAL A 4 8.06 -0.38 -11.15
N ASP A 5 8.03 -0.18 -9.84
CA ASP A 5 7.55 -1.19 -8.91
C ASP A 5 6.04 -1.35 -9.03
N LEU A 6 5.56 -2.60 -9.02
CA LEU A 6 4.13 -2.93 -9.02
C LEU A 6 3.79 -3.55 -7.68
N ASN A 7 2.89 -2.92 -6.93
CA ASN A 7 2.47 -3.43 -5.63
C ASN A 7 0.99 -3.79 -5.59
N ALA A 8 0.63 -4.75 -4.74
CA ALA A 8 -0.76 -5.11 -4.45
C ALA A 8 -0.97 -5.41 -2.97
N ASP A 9 -2.20 -5.15 -2.50
CA ASP A 9 -2.63 -5.49 -1.16
C ASP A 9 -2.90 -7.00 -1.09
N MET A 10 -2.33 -7.69 -0.10
CA MET A 10 -2.32 -9.13 0.03
C MET A 10 -2.47 -9.58 1.49
N GLY A 11 -2.80 -10.87 1.68
CA GLY A 11 -2.97 -11.43 3.00
C GLY A 11 -4.22 -10.88 3.69
N GLU A 12 -5.23 -10.46 2.94
CA GLU A 12 -6.45 -9.84 3.46
C GLU A 12 -7.57 -10.85 3.78
N SER A 13 -7.32 -12.14 3.65
CA SER A 13 -8.21 -13.18 4.21
C SER A 13 -8.15 -13.19 5.74
N PHE A 14 -9.21 -13.65 6.41
CA PHE A 14 -9.27 -13.72 7.87
C PHE A 14 -10.14 -14.90 8.32
N GLY A 15 -9.58 -15.85 9.05
CA GLY A 15 -10.27 -17.07 9.47
C GLY A 15 -10.88 -17.82 8.30
N SER A 16 -12.21 -17.94 8.28
CA SER A 16 -12.96 -18.56 7.18
C SER A 16 -13.25 -17.64 6.00
N TRP A 17 -13.03 -16.33 6.15
CA TRP A 17 -13.24 -15.35 5.08
C TRP A 17 -12.05 -15.35 4.12
N LYS A 18 -12.35 -15.55 2.84
CA LYS A 18 -11.37 -15.51 1.77
C LYS A 18 -11.53 -14.24 0.97
N THR A 19 -10.42 -13.52 0.76
CA THR A 19 -10.37 -12.26 0.03
C THR A 19 -9.16 -12.28 -0.90
N GLY A 20 -9.38 -11.92 -2.16
CA GLY A 20 -8.34 -11.85 -3.19
C GLY A 20 -7.83 -13.21 -3.67
N ASP A 21 -6.93 -13.16 -4.64
CA ASP A 21 -6.17 -14.30 -5.18
C ASP A 21 -4.68 -13.96 -5.09
N ASP A 22 -4.14 -14.11 -3.87
CA ASP A 22 -2.76 -13.75 -3.56
C ASP A 22 -1.76 -14.57 -4.41
N GLU A 23 -2.07 -15.85 -4.70
CA GLU A 23 -1.17 -16.72 -5.44
C GLU A 23 -0.98 -16.23 -6.90
N SER A 24 -2.08 -15.88 -7.56
CA SER A 24 -2.02 -15.32 -8.91
C SER A 24 -1.31 -13.96 -8.94
N LEU A 25 -1.54 -13.11 -7.94
CA LEU A 25 -0.91 -11.78 -7.84
C LEU A 25 0.59 -11.87 -7.59
N LEU A 26 1.07 -12.81 -6.77
CA LEU A 26 2.50 -13.00 -6.50
C LEU A 26 3.31 -13.38 -7.75
N GLY A 27 2.66 -13.97 -8.76
CA GLY A 27 3.30 -14.22 -10.07
C GLY A 27 3.52 -12.96 -10.92
N ILE A 28 2.97 -11.82 -10.51
CA ILE A 28 2.85 -10.61 -11.34
C ILE A 28 3.52 -9.41 -10.70
N VAL A 29 3.28 -9.19 -9.40
CA VAL A 29 3.75 -8.01 -8.68
C VAL A 29 5.21 -8.14 -8.24
N THR A 30 5.83 -7.00 -7.97
CA THR A 30 7.20 -6.93 -7.43
C THR A 30 7.19 -6.65 -5.93
N SER A 31 6.07 -6.13 -5.40
CA SER A 31 5.90 -5.81 -3.99
C SER A 31 4.51 -6.23 -3.46
N ALA A 32 4.45 -6.76 -2.25
CA ALA A 32 3.23 -7.20 -1.57
C ALA A 32 3.00 -6.37 -0.31
N ASN A 33 1.85 -5.70 -0.20
CA ASN A 33 1.43 -5.01 1.01
C ASN A 33 0.69 -6.01 1.90
N VAL A 34 1.38 -6.60 2.87
CA VAL A 34 0.83 -7.69 3.68
C VAL A 34 0.03 -7.16 4.86
N ALA A 35 -1.25 -7.54 4.94
CA ALA A 35 -2.15 -7.16 6.03
C ALA A 35 -1.62 -7.62 7.39
N CYS A 36 -1.74 -6.74 8.41
CA CYS A 36 -1.10 -6.89 9.70
C CYS A 36 -2.07 -7.22 10.85
N GLY A 37 -3.24 -7.78 10.54
CA GLY A 37 -4.19 -8.30 11.53
C GLY A 37 -5.24 -7.30 12.03
N PHE A 38 -5.16 -6.00 11.70
CA PHE A 38 -6.05 -4.99 12.24
C PHE A 38 -7.27 -4.71 11.36
N HIS A 39 -7.10 -4.65 10.04
CA HIS A 39 -8.22 -4.54 9.10
C HIS A 39 -8.56 -5.88 8.45
N ALA A 40 -7.56 -6.73 8.30
CA ALA A 40 -7.62 -8.05 7.69
C ALA A 40 -6.34 -8.83 8.05
N GLY A 41 -6.24 -10.08 7.64
CA GLY A 41 -5.06 -10.91 7.85
C GLY A 41 -4.93 -11.42 9.29
N ASP A 42 -5.14 -12.71 9.51
CA ASP A 42 -4.79 -13.32 10.78
C ASP A 42 -3.35 -13.87 10.77
N ALA A 43 -2.91 -14.42 11.90
CA ALA A 43 -1.54 -14.92 12.05
C ALA A 43 -1.20 -16.05 11.06
N VAL A 44 -2.18 -16.87 10.66
CA VAL A 44 -1.99 -17.96 9.70
C VAL A 44 -1.86 -17.41 8.30
N VAL A 45 -2.77 -16.52 7.91
CA VAL A 45 -2.77 -15.84 6.60
C VAL A 45 -1.48 -15.05 6.42
N MET A 46 -1.10 -14.24 7.43
CA MET A 46 0.14 -13.47 7.41
C MET A 46 1.38 -14.35 7.19
N GLY A 47 1.46 -15.50 7.89
CA GLY A 47 2.54 -16.45 7.72
C GLY A 47 2.57 -17.07 6.32
N GLN A 48 1.43 -17.46 5.80
CA GLN A 48 1.30 -18.03 4.44
C GLN A 48 1.70 -17.00 3.37
N THR A 49 1.20 -15.78 3.47
CA THR A 49 1.51 -14.71 2.51
C THR A 49 3.00 -14.33 2.55
N CYS A 50 3.60 -14.21 3.76
CA CYS A 50 5.05 -13.95 3.88
C CYS A 50 5.89 -15.06 3.26
N LYS A 51 5.52 -16.32 3.49
CA LYS A 51 6.20 -17.48 2.90
C LYS A 51 6.13 -17.44 1.37
N ALA A 52 4.94 -17.28 0.83
CA ALA A 52 4.72 -17.25 -0.62
C ALA A 52 5.45 -16.06 -1.27
N ALA A 53 5.41 -14.86 -0.67
CA ALA A 53 6.15 -13.71 -1.16
C ALA A 53 7.66 -13.97 -1.19
N ALA A 54 8.22 -14.61 -0.15
CA ALA A 54 9.63 -14.99 -0.10
C ALA A 54 10.00 -15.99 -1.21
N GLU A 55 9.17 -17.00 -1.44
CA GLU A 55 9.38 -18.02 -2.48
C GLU A 55 9.34 -17.43 -3.91
N HIS A 56 8.52 -16.38 -4.12
CA HIS A 56 8.45 -15.67 -5.41
C HIS A 56 9.45 -14.52 -5.53
N GLY A 57 10.24 -14.22 -4.50
CA GLY A 57 11.17 -13.10 -4.48
C GLY A 57 10.49 -11.72 -4.50
N VAL A 58 9.23 -11.65 -4.04
CA VAL A 58 8.42 -10.44 -3.96
C VAL A 58 8.79 -9.66 -2.70
N CYS A 59 8.97 -8.34 -2.83
CA CYS A 59 9.29 -7.45 -1.73
C CYS A 59 8.11 -7.33 -0.76
N ILE A 60 8.34 -7.44 0.56
CA ILE A 60 7.29 -7.36 1.57
C ILE A 60 7.22 -5.95 2.15
N GLY A 61 6.03 -5.35 2.10
CA GLY A 61 5.63 -4.16 2.81
C GLY A 61 4.59 -4.45 3.90
N ALA A 62 4.60 -3.67 4.96
CA ALA A 62 3.62 -3.78 6.03
C ALA A 62 2.37 -2.95 5.72
N HIS A 63 1.22 -3.60 5.61
CA HIS A 63 -0.07 -2.95 5.34
C HIS A 63 -0.79 -2.65 6.65
N VAL A 64 -0.28 -1.63 7.36
CA VAL A 64 -0.77 -1.24 8.68
C VAL A 64 -2.08 -0.46 8.59
N SER A 65 -2.95 -0.61 9.58
CA SER A 65 -4.28 0.00 9.56
C SER A 65 -4.74 0.42 10.95
N TYR A 66 -5.84 1.16 10.99
CA TYR A 66 -6.65 1.25 12.19
C TYR A 66 -7.15 -0.13 12.62
N ARG A 67 -7.43 -0.28 13.91
CA ARG A 67 -8.05 -1.51 14.44
C ARG A 67 -9.54 -1.52 14.11
N ASP A 68 -9.85 -1.85 12.87
CA ASP A 68 -11.20 -1.81 12.29
C ASP A 68 -11.47 -3.03 11.40
N LEU A 69 -11.46 -4.22 12.00
CA LEU A 69 -11.69 -5.46 11.27
C LEU A 69 -13.09 -5.48 10.62
N ALA A 70 -14.12 -5.00 11.36
CA ALA A 70 -15.51 -4.97 10.87
C ALA A 70 -15.71 -4.01 9.70
N GLY A 71 -14.99 -2.89 9.67
CA GLY A 71 -15.04 -1.90 8.59
C GLY A 71 -13.94 -2.08 7.55
N PHE A 72 -13.17 -3.17 7.64
CA PHE A 72 -12.04 -3.43 6.75
C PHE A 72 -11.06 -2.24 6.70
N GLY A 73 -10.81 -1.60 7.85
CA GLY A 73 -9.92 -0.44 7.94
C GLY A 73 -10.38 0.80 7.15
N ARG A 74 -11.63 0.84 6.68
CA ARG A 74 -12.14 1.92 5.82
C ARG A 74 -12.92 2.99 6.58
N ASN A 75 -13.10 2.83 7.90
CA ASN A 75 -13.69 3.85 8.75
C ASN A 75 -12.58 4.72 9.36
N PHE A 76 -12.79 6.05 9.32
CA PHE A 76 -11.93 6.96 10.08
C PHE A 76 -12.12 6.73 11.58
N ILE A 77 -11.01 6.63 12.30
CA ILE A 77 -11.00 6.52 13.76
C ILE A 77 -10.19 7.70 14.32
N ASP A 78 -10.86 8.50 15.15
CA ASP A 78 -10.20 9.53 15.93
C ASP A 78 -9.47 8.87 17.12
N VAL A 79 -8.27 8.38 16.84
CA VAL A 79 -7.45 7.66 17.81
C VAL A 79 -6.38 8.58 18.40
N ASP A 80 -6.12 8.43 19.69
CA ASP A 80 -5.00 9.11 20.34
C ASP A 80 -3.68 8.81 19.60
N PRO A 81 -2.85 9.83 19.28
CA PRO A 81 -1.63 9.64 18.50
C PRO A 81 -0.62 8.69 19.14
N GLY A 82 -0.47 8.71 20.48
CA GLY A 82 0.42 7.79 21.19
C GLY A 82 -0.06 6.34 21.06
N ARG A 83 -1.36 6.12 21.17
CA ARG A 83 -1.97 4.82 20.96
C ARG A 83 -1.82 4.36 19.51
N LEU A 84 -2.04 5.23 18.52
CA LEU A 84 -1.86 4.89 17.11
C LEU A 84 -0.42 4.47 16.83
N ARG A 85 0.55 5.22 17.37
CA ARG A 85 1.98 4.87 17.28
C ARG A 85 2.24 3.46 17.78
N ASP A 86 1.75 3.13 18.97
CA ASP A 86 1.98 1.83 19.59
C ASP A 86 1.25 0.69 18.82
N GLU A 87 0.06 0.96 18.28
CA GLU A 87 -0.69 0.05 17.40
C GLU A 87 0.05 -0.21 16.08
N VAL A 88 0.72 0.79 15.50
CA VAL A 88 1.56 0.63 14.30
C VAL A 88 2.83 -0.14 14.63
N ILE A 89 3.52 0.16 15.75
CA ILE A 89 4.68 -0.61 16.22
C ILE A 89 4.34 -2.09 16.37
N TYR A 90 3.18 -2.40 16.97
CA TYR A 90 2.71 -3.77 17.14
C TYR A 90 2.57 -4.50 15.78
N GLN A 91 1.89 -3.87 14.82
CA GLN A 91 1.68 -4.41 13.48
C GLN A 91 3.01 -4.66 12.74
N LEU A 92 3.90 -3.66 12.75
CA LEU A 92 5.24 -3.77 12.14
C LEU A 92 6.06 -4.87 12.78
N SER A 93 6.07 -4.96 14.10
CA SER A 93 6.86 -5.94 14.84
C SER A 93 6.37 -7.36 14.59
N ALA A 94 5.05 -7.57 14.55
CA ALA A 94 4.44 -8.86 14.26
C ALA A 94 4.81 -9.34 12.85
N LEU A 95 4.57 -8.51 11.82
CA LEU A 95 4.88 -8.87 10.44
C LEU A 95 6.37 -9.13 10.23
N ARG A 96 7.24 -8.27 10.79
CA ARG A 96 8.68 -8.44 10.68
C ARG A 96 9.16 -9.76 11.27
N GLY A 97 8.65 -10.11 12.46
CA GLY A 97 8.97 -11.38 13.10
C GLY A 97 8.56 -12.58 12.25
N ILE A 98 7.35 -12.55 11.69
CA ILE A 98 6.82 -13.61 10.83
C ILE A 98 7.60 -13.69 9.51
N ALA A 99 7.86 -12.56 8.85
CA ALA A 99 8.64 -12.53 7.61
C ALA A 99 10.05 -13.11 7.82
N ALA A 100 10.70 -12.78 8.94
CA ALA A 100 12.04 -13.28 9.28
C ALA A 100 12.08 -14.81 9.42
N VAL A 101 11.02 -15.46 9.94
CA VAL A 101 10.91 -16.93 10.02
C VAL A 101 10.98 -17.56 8.63
N HIS A 102 10.52 -16.86 7.60
CA HIS A 102 10.54 -17.31 6.21
C HIS A 102 11.75 -16.77 5.40
N GLY A 103 12.76 -16.22 6.09
CA GLY A 103 13.97 -15.68 5.44
C GLY A 103 13.76 -14.37 4.68
N ALA A 104 12.61 -13.71 4.86
CA ALA A 104 12.28 -12.43 4.24
C ALA A 104 12.42 -11.25 5.22
N SER A 105 12.41 -10.04 4.68
CA SER A 105 12.44 -8.80 5.46
C SER A 105 11.39 -7.82 4.98
N VAL A 106 10.76 -7.09 5.90
CA VAL A 106 9.86 -5.99 5.60
C VAL A 106 10.68 -4.77 5.20
N ARG A 107 10.41 -4.21 4.03
CA ARG A 107 11.20 -3.15 3.40
C ARG A 107 10.52 -1.78 3.39
N TYR A 108 9.21 -1.75 3.49
CA TYR A 108 8.43 -0.52 3.52
C TYR A 108 7.13 -0.70 4.30
N VAL A 109 6.47 0.42 4.56
CA VAL A 109 5.18 0.51 5.25
C VAL A 109 4.21 1.24 4.34
N LYS A 110 3.09 0.61 4.01
CA LYS A 110 1.98 1.22 3.29
C LYS A 110 0.75 1.20 4.19
N PRO A 111 0.31 2.33 4.74
CA PRO A 111 -0.95 2.37 5.49
C PRO A 111 -2.14 1.96 4.62
N HIS A 112 -3.12 1.31 5.24
CA HIS A 112 -4.33 0.84 4.57
C HIS A 112 -5.50 1.81 4.73
N GLY A 113 -6.35 1.89 3.73
CA GLY A 113 -7.72 2.39 3.77
C GLY A 113 -7.86 3.80 4.36
N ALA A 114 -8.63 3.93 5.44
CA ALA A 114 -8.89 5.23 6.05
C ALA A 114 -7.64 5.86 6.66
N LEU A 115 -6.73 5.07 7.23
CA LEU A 115 -5.46 5.58 7.77
C LEU A 115 -4.61 6.19 6.65
N TYR A 116 -4.50 5.52 5.49
CA TYR A 116 -3.79 6.03 4.31
C TYR A 116 -4.29 7.42 3.90
N ASN A 117 -5.63 7.56 3.78
CA ASN A 117 -6.23 8.84 3.37
C ASN A 117 -6.13 9.92 4.45
N THR A 118 -6.23 9.53 5.72
CA THR A 118 -6.17 10.47 6.86
C THR A 118 -4.81 11.13 6.96
N ILE A 119 -3.74 10.39 6.85
CA ILE A 119 -2.37 10.90 7.03
C ILE A 119 -1.88 11.77 5.86
N VAL A 120 -2.68 11.91 4.80
CA VAL A 120 -2.43 12.91 3.74
C VAL A 120 -2.52 14.33 4.31
N HIS A 121 -3.39 14.56 5.30
CA HIS A 121 -3.67 15.91 5.83
C HIS A 121 -3.67 16.00 7.37
N HIS A 122 -3.84 14.88 8.09
CA HIS A 122 -4.00 14.88 9.55
C HIS A 122 -2.66 14.77 10.26
N GLN A 123 -2.11 15.91 10.66
CA GLN A 123 -0.76 16.05 11.19
C GLN A 123 -0.44 15.11 12.37
N ALA A 124 -1.33 15.02 13.38
CA ALA A 124 -1.05 14.24 14.59
C ALA A 124 -0.96 12.73 14.28
N GLN A 125 -1.84 12.21 13.43
CA GLN A 125 -1.82 10.80 13.06
C GLN A 125 -0.70 10.49 12.06
N ALA A 126 -0.40 11.39 11.12
CA ALA A 126 0.73 11.25 10.21
C ALA A 126 2.05 11.16 11.00
N LYS A 127 2.23 12.06 11.98
CA LYS A 127 3.39 12.05 12.87
C LYS A 127 3.50 10.75 13.66
N ALA A 128 2.39 10.24 14.22
CA ALA A 128 2.37 8.99 14.97
C ALA A 128 2.82 7.78 14.12
N VAL A 129 2.42 7.72 12.84
CA VAL A 129 2.85 6.67 11.92
C VAL A 129 4.35 6.77 11.64
N VAL A 130 4.86 7.97 11.37
CA VAL A 130 6.30 8.19 11.11
C VAL A 130 7.14 7.84 12.33
N GLU A 131 6.73 8.29 13.53
CA GLU A 131 7.42 7.96 14.80
C GLU A 131 7.45 6.45 15.07
N ALA A 132 6.39 5.72 14.70
CA ALA A 132 6.35 4.27 14.82
C ALA A 132 7.38 3.59 13.91
N ILE A 133 7.48 4.03 12.65
CA ILE A 133 8.44 3.49 11.68
C ILE A 133 9.86 3.78 12.14
N ASP A 134 10.16 5.01 12.53
CA ASP A 134 11.47 5.43 13.03
C ASP A 134 11.88 4.63 14.28
N ALA A 135 10.97 4.48 15.24
CA ALA A 135 11.22 3.70 16.45
C ALA A 135 11.59 2.24 16.14
N VAL A 136 10.85 1.59 15.22
CA VAL A 136 11.14 0.20 14.82
C VAL A 136 12.45 0.12 14.03
N ASN A 137 12.70 1.05 13.09
CA ASN A 137 13.96 1.11 12.34
C ASN A 137 15.15 1.26 13.29
N SER A 138 15.09 2.24 14.19
CA SER A 138 16.15 2.52 15.16
C SER A 138 16.41 1.35 16.13
N ALA A 139 15.35 0.71 16.62
CA ALA A 139 15.46 -0.40 17.57
C ALA A 139 16.02 -1.69 16.95
N THR A 140 15.88 -1.87 15.65
CA THR A 140 16.14 -3.16 14.98
C THR A 140 17.18 -3.08 13.87
N GLY A 141 17.73 -1.91 13.60
CA GLY A 141 18.64 -1.67 12.48
C GLY A 141 18.00 -1.86 11.10
N ALA A 142 16.66 -1.80 11.02
CA ALA A 142 15.95 -1.83 9.74
C ALA A 142 16.00 -0.46 9.06
N ASP A 143 15.70 -0.45 7.76
CA ASP A 143 15.57 0.75 6.94
C ASP A 143 14.28 0.67 6.12
N MET A 144 13.14 0.59 6.84
CA MET A 144 11.82 0.58 6.19
C MET A 144 11.47 2.00 5.73
N ALA A 145 11.06 2.12 4.47
CA ALA A 145 10.48 3.35 3.92
C ALA A 145 8.98 3.46 4.24
N ILE A 146 8.41 4.66 4.11
CA ILE A 146 6.96 4.81 4.00
C ILE A 146 6.56 5.00 2.54
N LEU A 147 5.53 4.27 2.11
CA LEU A 147 4.92 4.39 0.78
C LEU A 147 3.59 5.15 0.93
N GLY A 148 3.45 6.27 0.24
CA GLY A 148 2.29 7.14 0.33
C GLY A 148 1.99 7.94 -0.93
N LEU A 149 0.87 8.65 -0.92
CA LEU A 149 0.45 9.49 -2.03
C LEU A 149 1.42 10.67 -2.22
N PRO A 150 1.84 10.99 -3.44
CA PRO A 150 2.68 12.16 -3.70
C PRO A 150 2.07 13.44 -3.12
N GLY A 151 2.87 14.21 -2.40
CA GLY A 151 2.42 15.45 -1.73
C GLY A 151 1.65 15.24 -0.42
N ALA A 152 1.57 14.00 0.08
CA ALA A 152 0.96 13.73 1.39
C ALA A 152 1.85 14.24 2.53
N LEU A 153 1.24 14.88 3.52
CA LEU A 153 1.91 15.41 4.72
C LEU A 153 2.80 14.37 5.42
N VAL A 154 2.39 13.11 5.42
CA VAL A 154 3.15 12.02 6.03
C VAL A 154 4.52 11.84 5.38
N LEU A 155 4.66 12.06 4.07
CA LEU A 155 5.94 11.95 3.38
C LEU A 155 6.87 13.11 3.80
N ASP A 156 6.36 14.34 3.87
CA ASP A 156 7.13 15.50 4.35
C ASP A 156 7.64 15.28 5.79
N LEU A 157 6.77 14.77 6.67
CA LEU A 157 7.15 14.46 8.06
C LEU A 157 8.16 13.32 8.14
N ALA A 158 8.06 12.32 7.27
CA ALA A 158 9.00 11.21 7.20
C ALA A 158 10.40 11.69 6.79
N GLU A 159 10.49 12.52 5.76
CA GLU A 159 11.76 13.14 5.33
C GLU A 159 12.41 13.97 6.45
N GLN A 160 11.61 14.78 7.15
CA GLN A 160 12.08 15.57 8.30
C GLN A 160 12.63 14.69 9.45
N GLN A 161 12.07 13.49 9.63
CA GLN A 161 12.49 12.52 10.65
C GLN A 161 13.64 11.60 10.17
N GLY A 162 14.02 11.68 8.89
CA GLY A 162 15.06 10.81 8.31
C GLY A 162 14.56 9.40 7.92
N VAL A 163 13.23 9.21 7.85
CA VAL A 163 12.62 7.99 7.32
C VAL A 163 12.50 8.13 5.80
N ARG A 164 12.96 7.10 5.07
CA ARG A 164 12.88 7.10 3.60
C ARG A 164 11.43 7.14 3.12
N THR A 165 11.19 7.83 2.02
CA THR A 165 9.88 7.97 1.40
C THR A 165 9.84 7.32 0.03
N LEU A 166 8.68 6.79 -0.32
CA LEU A 166 8.35 6.27 -1.64
C LEU A 166 6.99 6.84 -2.04
N SER A 167 6.87 7.25 -3.29
CA SER A 167 5.63 7.79 -3.85
C SER A 167 4.84 6.70 -4.56
N GLU A 168 3.53 6.64 -4.31
CA GLU A 168 2.63 5.67 -4.92
C GLU A 168 1.64 6.32 -5.89
N ALA A 169 1.40 5.66 -7.02
CA ALA A 169 0.25 5.91 -7.86
C ALA A 169 -0.65 4.68 -7.93
N PHE A 170 -1.90 4.89 -8.32
CA PHE A 170 -2.91 3.84 -8.42
C PHE A 170 -3.31 3.65 -9.88
N ALA A 171 -3.20 2.43 -10.35
CA ALA A 171 -3.56 2.06 -11.72
C ALA A 171 -5.06 2.21 -11.98
N ASP A 172 -5.87 1.81 -11.01
CA ASP A 172 -7.31 1.59 -11.10
C ASP A 172 -8.17 2.64 -10.38
N ARG A 173 -7.55 3.71 -9.83
CA ARG A 173 -8.26 4.76 -9.11
C ARG A 173 -8.33 6.05 -9.92
N ALA A 174 -9.50 6.70 -9.91
CA ALA A 174 -9.64 8.04 -10.46
C ALA A 174 -8.97 9.09 -9.55
N TYR A 175 -8.45 10.13 -10.18
CA TYR A 175 -7.78 11.24 -9.51
C TYR A 175 -8.59 12.53 -9.64
N ASN A 176 -8.52 13.37 -8.62
CA ASN A 176 -8.96 14.75 -8.67
C ASN A 176 -7.90 15.62 -9.38
N PRO A 177 -8.26 16.83 -9.85
CA PRO A 177 -7.32 17.76 -10.48
C PRO A 177 -6.13 18.18 -9.60
N ASP A 178 -6.27 18.05 -8.27
CA ASP A 178 -5.23 18.36 -7.29
C ASP A 178 -4.27 17.16 -7.02
N GLY A 179 -4.47 16.03 -7.71
CA GLY A 179 -3.66 14.82 -7.54
C GLY A 179 -4.10 13.90 -6.40
N THR A 180 -5.15 14.25 -5.67
CA THR A 180 -5.75 13.35 -4.67
C THR A 180 -6.64 12.29 -5.31
N LEU A 181 -6.92 11.19 -4.58
CA LEU A 181 -7.83 10.15 -5.08
C LEU A 181 -9.29 10.59 -4.94
N VAL A 182 -10.10 10.30 -5.96
CA VAL A 182 -11.54 10.45 -5.90
C VAL A 182 -12.11 9.52 -4.82
N SER A 183 -13.04 10.03 -4.00
CA SER A 183 -13.68 9.23 -2.94
C SER A 183 -14.33 7.97 -3.53
N ARG A 184 -14.12 6.80 -2.91
CA ARG A 184 -14.77 5.53 -3.34
C ARG A 184 -16.31 5.58 -3.31
N ARG A 185 -16.89 6.57 -2.64
CA ARG A 185 -18.36 6.80 -2.61
C ARG A 185 -18.87 7.49 -3.87
N GLN A 186 -18.00 8.05 -4.69
CA GLN A 186 -18.33 8.73 -5.93
C GLN A 186 -18.30 7.73 -7.09
N GLU A 187 -19.30 7.79 -7.95
CA GLU A 187 -19.33 7.03 -9.20
C GLU A 187 -18.12 7.38 -10.08
N GLY A 188 -17.54 6.38 -10.75
CA GLY A 188 -16.34 6.56 -11.56
C GLY A 188 -15.04 6.69 -10.77
N SER A 189 -15.06 6.48 -9.44
CA SER A 189 -13.84 6.53 -8.59
C SER A 189 -12.90 5.36 -8.80
N VAL A 190 -13.37 4.27 -9.41
CA VAL A 190 -12.61 3.06 -9.73
C VAL A 190 -12.78 2.76 -11.22
N LEU A 191 -11.67 2.47 -11.89
CA LEU A 191 -11.63 2.05 -13.28
C LEU A 191 -11.73 0.52 -13.31
N HIS A 192 -12.60 -0.01 -14.18
CA HIS A 192 -12.86 -1.45 -14.28
C HIS A 192 -12.44 -2.06 -15.62
N ASP A 193 -12.18 -1.24 -16.64
CA ASP A 193 -11.71 -1.72 -17.93
C ASP A 193 -10.21 -2.01 -17.90
N PRO A 194 -9.79 -3.26 -18.11
CA PRO A 194 -8.39 -3.64 -18.06
C PRO A 194 -7.51 -2.91 -19.08
N GLY A 195 -8.03 -2.65 -20.27
CA GLY A 195 -7.29 -1.95 -21.31
C GLY A 195 -7.01 -0.50 -20.93
N GLU A 196 -8.02 0.20 -20.42
CA GLU A 196 -7.90 1.57 -19.92
C GLU A 196 -6.88 1.67 -18.78
N VAL A 197 -6.92 0.73 -17.82
CA VAL A 197 -5.97 0.68 -16.70
C VAL A 197 -4.55 0.45 -17.21
N ALA A 198 -4.34 -0.47 -18.13
CA ALA A 198 -3.02 -0.74 -18.71
C ALA A 198 -2.45 0.47 -19.46
N GLU A 199 -3.24 1.11 -20.32
CA GLU A 199 -2.84 2.33 -21.04
C GLU A 199 -2.49 3.47 -20.08
N ARG A 200 -3.24 3.59 -18.99
CA ARG A 200 -2.98 4.59 -17.95
C ARG A 200 -1.66 4.34 -17.24
N VAL A 201 -1.35 3.10 -16.87
CA VAL A 201 -0.04 2.76 -16.26
C VAL A 201 1.10 3.07 -17.21
N VAL A 202 0.96 2.73 -18.50
CA VAL A 202 1.96 3.08 -19.51
C VAL A 202 2.15 4.60 -19.60
N THR A 203 1.06 5.36 -19.62
CA THR A 203 1.11 6.82 -19.66
C THR A 203 1.78 7.39 -18.40
N LEU A 204 1.42 6.88 -17.22
CA LEU A 204 2.03 7.27 -15.95
C LEU A 204 3.55 7.04 -15.97
N VAL A 205 3.97 5.84 -16.38
CA VAL A 205 5.40 5.46 -16.36
C VAL A 205 6.21 6.20 -17.43
N THR A 206 5.62 6.45 -18.60
CA THR A 206 6.35 7.07 -19.74
C THR A 206 6.26 8.59 -19.78
N GLN A 207 5.14 9.17 -19.31
CA GLN A 207 4.87 10.61 -19.37
C GLN A 207 4.86 11.29 -17.99
N GLY A 208 4.86 10.52 -16.89
CA GLY A 208 4.79 11.07 -15.52
C GLY A 208 3.48 11.80 -15.23
N SER A 209 2.37 11.36 -15.80
CA SER A 209 1.08 12.03 -15.60
C SER A 209 -0.10 11.06 -15.68
N VAL A 210 -1.21 11.42 -15.01
CA VAL A 210 -2.51 10.75 -15.12
C VAL A 210 -3.57 11.74 -15.58
N THR A 211 -4.66 11.23 -16.15
CA THR A 211 -5.83 12.06 -16.46
C THR A 211 -6.79 12.02 -15.27
N ALA A 212 -7.11 13.17 -14.71
CA ALA A 212 -8.11 13.34 -13.65
C ALA A 212 -9.54 13.10 -14.16
N ILE A 213 -10.50 12.96 -13.24
CA ILE A 213 -11.91 12.68 -13.56
C ILE A 213 -12.57 13.77 -14.41
N ASP A 214 -12.06 14.99 -14.36
CA ASP A 214 -12.52 16.14 -15.17
C ASP A 214 -11.78 16.29 -16.51
N GLY A 215 -10.85 15.36 -16.83
CA GLY A 215 -10.03 15.41 -18.03
C GLY A 215 -8.71 16.20 -17.88
N THR A 216 -8.45 16.83 -16.76
CA THR A 216 -7.20 17.56 -16.50
C THR A 216 -6.01 16.58 -16.44
N LYS A 217 -4.89 16.93 -17.06
CA LYS A 217 -3.64 16.19 -16.89
C LYS A 217 -2.94 16.61 -15.60
N VAL A 218 -2.74 15.64 -14.71
CA VAL A 218 -2.08 15.82 -13.42
C VAL A 218 -0.70 15.18 -13.47
N PRO A 219 0.39 15.94 -13.27
CA PRO A 219 1.72 15.36 -13.17
C PRO A 219 1.82 14.53 -11.89
N ILE A 220 2.23 13.27 -12.02
CA ILE A 220 2.46 12.34 -10.90
C ILE A 220 3.79 11.65 -11.14
N LYS A 221 4.69 11.78 -10.17
CA LYS A 221 5.90 10.98 -10.11
C LYS A 221 5.66 9.87 -9.07
N ALA A 222 5.76 8.63 -9.49
CA ALA A 222 5.57 7.50 -8.61
C ALA A 222 6.76 6.54 -8.69
N ASP A 223 7.17 6.02 -7.54
CA ASP A 223 8.17 4.98 -7.41
C ASP A 223 7.53 3.59 -7.53
N SER A 224 6.25 3.49 -7.16
CA SER A 224 5.45 2.26 -7.20
C SER A 224 4.04 2.53 -7.72
N VAL A 225 3.46 1.55 -8.40
CA VAL A 225 2.07 1.58 -8.88
C VAL A 225 1.28 0.48 -8.19
N CYS A 226 0.19 0.86 -7.53
CA CYS A 226 -0.73 -0.09 -6.88
C CYS A 226 -1.76 -0.62 -7.87
N VAL A 227 -1.97 -1.93 -7.82
CA VAL A 227 -3.10 -2.62 -8.44
C VAL A 227 -3.89 -3.35 -7.35
N HIS A 228 -5.22 -3.36 -7.45
CA HIS A 228 -6.05 -4.09 -6.50
C HIS A 228 -6.52 -5.42 -7.12
N GLY A 229 -6.40 -6.51 -6.35
CA GLY A 229 -6.76 -7.85 -6.79
C GLY A 229 -8.26 -8.16 -6.76
N ASP A 230 -9.07 -7.29 -6.18
CA ASP A 230 -10.54 -7.36 -6.21
C ASP A 230 -11.13 -6.92 -7.56
N LEU A 231 -10.32 -6.31 -8.39
CA LEU A 231 -10.62 -6.10 -9.80
C LEU A 231 -10.12 -7.34 -10.56
N SER A 232 -10.88 -7.87 -11.49
CA SER A 232 -10.52 -8.97 -12.38
C SER A 232 -9.35 -8.60 -13.34
N LEU A 233 -8.38 -7.86 -12.82
CA LEU A 233 -7.20 -7.32 -13.49
C LEU A 233 -6.08 -8.37 -13.66
N ILE A 234 -6.24 -9.57 -13.12
CA ILE A 234 -5.30 -10.69 -13.28
C ILE A 234 -5.00 -10.97 -14.76
N HIS A 235 -5.95 -10.64 -15.63
CA HIS A 235 -5.77 -10.79 -17.08
C HIS A 235 -4.94 -9.69 -17.79
N ILE A 236 -4.61 -8.58 -17.08
CA ILE A 236 -3.83 -7.46 -17.69
C ILE A 236 -2.34 -7.72 -17.64
N SER A 237 -1.91 -8.50 -16.69
CA SER A 237 -0.49 -8.57 -16.30
C SER A 237 0.26 -9.72 -16.94
N GLU A 238 -0.28 -10.43 -17.95
CA GLU A 238 0.58 -11.25 -18.78
C GLU A 238 1.48 -10.32 -19.61
N PRO A 239 2.75 -10.11 -19.20
CA PRO A 239 3.68 -9.41 -20.06
C PRO A 239 3.82 -10.28 -21.32
N THR A 240 3.49 -9.73 -22.47
CA THR A 240 3.99 -10.30 -23.73
C THR A 240 5.51 -10.31 -23.63
N ARG A 241 6.06 -11.40 -23.07
CA ARG A 241 7.47 -11.72 -23.18
C ARG A 241 7.76 -11.92 -24.66
N ARG A 242 8.30 -10.90 -25.28
CA ARG A 242 9.05 -11.00 -26.52
C ARG A 242 10.50 -10.63 -26.26
#